data_2408a22b3d4cd9560e3bba498ec3bf81
#
_entry.id   2408a22b3d4cd9560e3bba498ec3bf81
#
_cell.length_a   1.000
_cell.length_b   1.000
_cell.length_c   1.000
_cell.angle_alpha   90.00
_cell.angle_beta   90.00
_cell.angle_gamma   90.00
#
_symmetry.space_group_name_H-M   'P 1'
#
loop_
_entity.id
_entity.type
_entity.pdbx_description
1 polymer ?
#
loop_
_entity_poly.entity_id
_entity_poly.type
_entity_poly.pdbx_seq_one_letter_code
_entity_poly.pdbx_strand_id
1 'polypeptide(L)'
;ALIIYGLVADVSIGKMFIAGLVPGLLCAVVLMFTVYLVARKTNAKPSRESWPTGKEVVFSLGQAWPALFLIFAVVGGIRANIFTPTEAGAVAVLIVLAIGFFIYREMRISHVVKALGETARATASVMLVIMASAALGWIFSMEHAGVAVANFVTSLTENKYMFLLIINILLLTLGMFLEGNAILLILVPLLKPCLLYTS
;
A
#
# COMPACT_ATOMS: atom_id res chain seq x y z
N ALA A 1 1.14 -1.77 -3.94
CA ALA A 1 2.38 -0.98 -3.91
C ALA A 1 3.55 -1.74 -3.30
N LEU A 2 3.50 -2.19 -2.01
CA LEU A 2 4.62 -2.87 -1.33
C LEU A 2 5.08 -4.16 -2.02
N ILE A 3 4.16 -4.98 -2.52
CA ILE A 3 4.47 -6.22 -3.23
C ILE A 3 5.15 -5.91 -4.56
N ILE A 4 4.63 -4.95 -5.31
CA ILE A 4 5.19 -4.52 -6.60
C ILE A 4 6.60 -3.96 -6.39
N TYR A 5 6.78 -3.10 -5.39
CA TYR A 5 8.10 -2.57 -5.03
C TYR A 5 9.07 -3.69 -4.68
N GLY A 6 8.66 -4.63 -3.82
CA GLY A 6 9.49 -5.77 -3.43
C GLY A 6 9.96 -6.62 -4.62
N LEU A 7 9.09 -6.79 -5.62
CA LEU A 7 9.38 -7.55 -6.83
C LEU A 7 10.35 -6.80 -7.76
N VAL A 8 10.16 -5.50 -7.95
CA VAL A 8 10.99 -4.66 -8.83
C VAL A 8 12.35 -4.34 -8.20
N ALA A 9 12.37 -4.09 -6.89
CA ALA A 9 13.59 -3.79 -6.15
C ALA A 9 14.39 -5.03 -5.73
N ASP A 10 13.82 -6.24 -5.91
CA ASP A 10 14.39 -7.52 -5.47
C ASP A 10 14.65 -7.55 -3.96
N VAL A 11 13.65 -7.11 -3.19
CA VAL A 11 13.70 -7.02 -1.72
C VAL A 11 12.66 -7.94 -1.11
N SER A 12 12.97 -8.53 0.05
CA SER A 12 12.04 -9.39 0.78
C SER A 12 10.73 -8.66 1.10
N ILE A 13 9.63 -9.16 0.53
CA ILE A 13 8.28 -8.60 0.71
C ILE A 13 7.88 -8.63 2.19
N GLY A 14 8.27 -9.68 2.93
CA GLY A 14 8.01 -9.77 4.38
C GLY A 14 8.66 -8.64 5.19
N LYS A 15 9.91 -8.29 4.87
CA LYS A 15 10.61 -7.14 5.48
C LYS A 15 9.92 -5.82 5.12
N MET A 16 9.40 -5.69 3.91
CA MET A 16 8.65 -4.50 3.47
C MET A 16 7.35 -4.30 4.25
N PHE A 17 6.62 -5.38 4.56
CA PHE A 17 5.42 -5.30 5.40
C PHE A 17 5.74 -4.80 6.82
N ILE A 18 6.84 -5.27 7.40
CA ILE A 18 7.29 -4.81 8.73
C ILE A 18 7.71 -3.34 8.69
N ALA A 19 8.49 -2.96 7.68
CA ALA A 19 8.91 -1.56 7.49
C ALA A 19 7.73 -0.61 7.27
N GLY A 20 6.65 -1.08 6.65
CA GLY A 20 5.42 -0.33 6.42
C GLY A 20 4.59 -0.02 7.68
N LEU A 21 4.84 -0.72 8.79
CA LEU A 21 4.11 -0.49 10.04
C LEU A 21 4.32 0.92 10.60
N VAL A 22 5.56 1.39 10.64
CA VAL A 22 5.89 2.71 11.20
C VAL A 22 5.30 3.85 10.37
N PRO A 23 5.51 3.90 9.04
CA PRO A 23 4.84 4.89 8.19
C PRO A 23 3.31 4.79 8.24
N GLY A 24 2.76 3.58 8.30
CA GLY A 24 1.32 3.36 8.39
C GLY A 24 0.71 3.95 9.67
N LEU A 25 1.35 3.73 10.83
CA LEU A 25 0.93 4.34 12.09
C LEU A 25 1.04 5.87 12.05
N LEU A 26 2.11 6.40 11.47
CA LEU A 26 2.30 7.83 11.31
C LEU A 26 1.19 8.43 10.44
N CYS A 27 0.88 7.81 9.30
CA CYS A 27 -0.24 8.22 8.45
C CYS A 27 -1.57 8.19 9.21
N ALA A 28 -1.83 7.15 10.00
CA ALA A 28 -3.06 7.06 10.80
C ALA A 28 -3.18 8.22 11.80
N VAL A 29 -2.09 8.57 12.49
CA VAL A 29 -2.06 9.69 13.43
C VAL A 29 -2.30 11.02 12.71
N VAL A 30 -1.61 11.25 11.57
CA VAL A 30 -1.78 12.48 10.77
C VAL A 30 -3.21 12.61 10.25
N LEU A 31 -3.79 11.51 9.74
CA LEU A 31 -5.18 11.50 9.28
C LEU A 31 -6.16 11.78 10.42
N MET A 32 -5.99 11.15 11.59
CA MET A 32 -6.83 11.44 12.77
C MET A 32 -6.75 12.91 13.17
N PHE A 33 -5.54 13.47 13.17
CA PHE A 33 -5.34 14.87 13.48
C PHE A 33 -6.01 15.80 12.45
N THR A 34 -5.87 15.47 11.16
CA THR A 34 -6.49 16.22 10.07
C THR A 34 -8.02 16.19 10.17
N VAL A 35 -8.59 15.00 10.38
CA VAL A 35 -10.04 14.83 10.57
C VAL A 35 -10.53 15.62 11.78
N TYR A 36 -9.79 15.59 12.89
CA TYR A 36 -10.12 16.39 14.09
C TYR A 36 -10.13 17.89 13.79
N LEU A 37 -9.12 18.42 13.09
CA LEU A 37 -9.04 19.83 12.72
C LEU A 37 -10.19 20.23 11.78
N VAL A 38 -10.47 19.43 10.77
CA VAL A 38 -11.55 19.68 9.82
C VAL A 38 -12.91 19.64 10.52
N ALA A 39 -13.16 18.62 11.33
CA ALA A 39 -14.41 18.48 12.09
C ALA A 39 -14.64 19.70 13.01
N ARG A 40 -13.59 20.18 13.66
CA ARG A 40 -13.65 21.37 14.52
C ARG A 40 -13.91 22.65 13.72
N LYS A 41 -13.29 22.79 12.55
CA LYS A 41 -13.47 23.96 11.67
C LYS A 41 -14.86 24.02 11.02
N THR A 42 -15.42 22.87 10.68
CA THR A 42 -16.74 22.74 10.05
C THR A 42 -17.88 22.65 11.06
N ASN A 43 -17.59 22.75 12.37
CA ASN A 43 -18.57 22.53 13.44
C ASN A 43 -19.38 21.23 13.22
N ALA A 44 -18.73 20.19 12.74
CA ALA A 44 -19.37 18.90 12.50
C ALA A 44 -19.93 18.36 13.83
N LYS A 45 -21.25 18.16 13.86
CA LYS A 45 -21.90 17.57 15.05
C LYS A 45 -21.43 16.12 15.18
N PRO A 46 -21.03 15.70 16.38
CA PRO A 46 -20.69 14.31 16.61
C PRO A 46 -21.92 13.43 16.34
N SER A 47 -21.72 12.30 15.74
CA SER A 47 -22.78 11.30 15.50
C SER A 47 -23.40 10.78 16.81
N ARG A 48 -22.74 11.06 17.92
CA ARG A 48 -23.13 10.69 19.28
C ARG A 48 -22.85 11.83 20.25
N GLU A 49 -23.80 12.15 21.14
CA GLU A 49 -23.66 13.20 22.11
C GLU A 49 -22.87 12.76 23.37
N SER A 50 -22.75 11.46 23.61
CA SER A 50 -22.06 10.90 24.78
C SER A 50 -20.91 9.98 24.40
N TRP A 51 -19.88 9.95 25.23
CA TRP A 51 -18.77 9.00 25.09
C TRP A 51 -19.28 7.57 25.22
N PRO A 52 -18.77 6.62 24.41
CA PRO A 52 -19.18 5.23 24.49
C PRO A 52 -18.81 4.62 25.85
N THR A 53 -19.75 3.90 26.44
CA THR A 53 -19.49 3.16 27.67
C THR A 53 -18.50 2.02 27.41
N GLY A 54 -17.65 1.69 28.38
CA GLY A 54 -16.66 0.62 28.21
C GLY A 54 -17.26 -0.72 27.75
N LYS A 55 -18.49 -1.03 28.15
CA LYS A 55 -19.23 -2.22 27.67
C LYS A 55 -19.55 -2.16 26.18
N GLU A 56 -19.90 -0.98 25.66
CA GLU A 56 -20.19 -0.78 24.24
C GLU A 56 -18.94 -0.91 23.39
N VAL A 57 -17.80 -0.43 23.88
CA VAL A 57 -16.50 -0.58 23.21
C VAL A 57 -16.13 -2.07 23.12
N VAL A 58 -16.24 -2.81 24.22
CA VAL A 58 -15.96 -4.26 24.23
C VAL A 58 -16.92 -5.02 23.32
N PHE A 59 -18.21 -4.66 23.30
CA PHE A 59 -19.20 -5.28 22.43
C PHE A 59 -18.90 -5.00 20.95
N SER A 60 -18.55 -3.75 20.60
CA SER A 60 -18.17 -3.37 19.24
C SER A 60 -16.87 -4.07 18.79
N LEU A 61 -15.90 -4.21 19.71
CA LEU A 61 -14.69 -4.98 19.46
C LEU A 61 -15.01 -6.46 19.21
N GLY A 62 -15.96 -7.00 20.01
CA GLY A 62 -16.49 -8.35 19.80
C GLY A 62 -17.20 -8.54 18.46
N GLN A 63 -17.87 -7.51 17.92
CA GLN A 63 -18.45 -7.58 16.57
C GLN A 63 -17.40 -7.43 15.45
N ALA A 64 -16.28 -6.75 15.73
CA ALA A 64 -15.20 -6.54 14.78
C ALA A 64 -14.20 -7.72 14.73
N TRP A 65 -14.39 -8.77 15.57
CA TRP A 65 -13.46 -9.90 15.62
C TRP A 65 -13.14 -10.56 14.26
N PRO A 66 -14.12 -10.68 13.31
CA PRO A 66 -13.79 -11.34 12.05
C PRO A 66 -12.82 -10.53 11.19
N ALA A 67 -12.93 -9.18 11.24
CA ALA A 67 -12.01 -8.29 10.56
C ALA A 67 -10.61 -8.33 11.21
N LEU A 68 -10.55 -8.34 12.54
CA LEU A 68 -9.30 -8.49 13.28
C LEU A 68 -8.65 -9.84 13.00
N PHE A 69 -9.44 -10.91 13.00
CA PHE A 69 -8.96 -12.26 12.67
C PHE A 69 -8.34 -12.31 11.28
N LEU A 70 -8.97 -11.69 10.28
CA LEU A 70 -8.41 -11.63 8.92
C LEU A 70 -7.03 -10.97 8.91
N ILE A 71 -6.88 -9.82 9.59
CA ILE A 71 -5.60 -9.11 9.66
C ILE A 71 -4.54 -9.99 10.32
N PHE A 72 -4.86 -10.58 11.48
CA PHE A 72 -3.93 -11.46 12.20
C PHE A 72 -3.58 -12.72 11.41
N ALA A 73 -4.55 -13.34 10.73
CA ALA A 73 -4.31 -14.53 9.92
C ALA A 73 -3.38 -14.25 8.76
N VAL A 74 -3.60 -13.15 8.03
CA VAL A 74 -2.78 -12.78 6.86
C VAL A 74 -1.38 -12.32 7.30
N VAL A 75 -1.29 -11.33 8.16
CA VAL A 75 0.01 -10.77 8.59
C VAL A 75 0.80 -11.78 9.42
N GLY A 76 0.12 -12.50 10.31
CA GLY A 76 0.73 -13.54 11.14
C GLY A 76 1.23 -14.72 10.30
N GLY A 77 0.46 -15.16 9.30
CA GLY A 77 0.83 -16.25 8.40
C GLY A 77 2.04 -15.92 7.53
N ILE A 78 2.12 -14.67 7.02
CA ILE A 78 3.30 -14.19 6.28
C ILE A 78 4.53 -14.12 7.21
N ARG A 79 4.37 -13.62 8.44
CA ARG A 79 5.48 -13.54 9.40
C ARG A 79 5.98 -14.91 9.86
N ALA A 80 5.07 -15.86 10.03
CA ALA A 80 5.42 -17.24 10.40
C ALA A 80 5.98 -18.06 9.20
N ASN A 81 6.12 -17.44 8.02
CA ASN A 81 6.53 -18.12 6.77
C ASN A 81 5.62 -19.31 6.40
N ILE A 82 4.35 -19.28 6.81
CA ILE A 82 3.37 -20.31 6.46
C ILE A 82 2.88 -20.12 5.02
N PHE A 83 2.75 -18.85 4.60
CA PHE A 83 2.31 -18.48 3.26
C PHE A 83 3.25 -17.45 2.64
N THR A 84 3.41 -17.52 1.33
CA THR A 84 3.93 -16.40 0.55
C THR A 84 2.89 -15.26 0.49
N PRO A 85 3.28 -14.01 0.24
CA PRO A 85 2.34 -12.89 0.14
C PRO A 85 1.24 -13.09 -0.92
N THR A 86 1.54 -13.82 -2.00
CA THR A 86 0.56 -14.18 -3.04
C THR A 86 -0.44 -15.22 -2.56
N GLU A 87 0.02 -16.25 -1.85
CA GLU A 87 -0.84 -17.25 -1.22
C GLU A 87 -1.69 -16.66 -0.12
N ALA A 88 -1.12 -15.74 0.67
CA ALA A 88 -1.85 -15.02 1.71
C ALA A 88 -3.03 -14.21 1.13
N GLY A 89 -2.89 -13.67 -0.08
CA GLY A 89 -3.99 -13.04 -0.81
C GLY A 89 -5.14 -14.02 -1.11
N ALA A 90 -4.82 -15.22 -1.59
CA ALA A 90 -5.81 -16.26 -1.85
C ALA A 90 -6.49 -16.73 -0.55
N VAL A 91 -5.73 -16.94 0.51
CA VAL A 91 -6.26 -17.30 1.83
C VAL A 91 -7.16 -16.20 2.37
N ALA A 92 -6.79 -14.92 2.23
CA ALA A 92 -7.62 -13.79 2.62
C ALA A 92 -8.97 -13.79 1.91
N VAL A 93 -9.00 -14.05 0.60
CA VAL A 93 -10.26 -14.15 -0.17
C VAL A 93 -11.12 -15.29 0.37
N LEU A 94 -10.55 -16.46 0.64
CA LEU A 94 -11.30 -17.59 1.20
C LEU A 94 -11.87 -17.26 2.59
N ILE A 95 -11.10 -16.62 3.46
CA ILE A 95 -11.55 -16.19 4.79
C ILE A 95 -12.70 -15.18 4.66
N VAL A 96 -12.57 -14.16 3.79
CA VAL A 96 -13.61 -13.14 3.58
C VAL A 96 -14.88 -13.77 3.05
N LEU A 97 -14.79 -14.69 2.09
CA LEU A 97 -15.94 -15.41 1.57
C LEU A 97 -16.60 -16.25 2.68
N ALA A 98 -15.82 -16.97 3.48
CA ALA A 98 -16.33 -17.76 4.59
C ALA A 98 -17.04 -16.86 5.62
N ILE A 99 -16.45 -15.75 6.02
CA ILE A 99 -17.04 -14.78 6.94
C ILE A 99 -18.36 -14.22 6.35
N GLY A 100 -18.36 -13.81 5.08
CA GLY A 100 -19.51 -13.21 4.41
C GLY A 100 -20.68 -14.18 4.25
N PHE A 101 -20.41 -15.45 3.93
CA PHE A 101 -21.46 -16.46 3.77
C PHE A 101 -21.96 -17.04 5.09
N PHE A 102 -21.06 -17.35 6.02
CA PHE A 102 -21.42 -18.10 7.24
C PHE A 102 -21.68 -17.21 8.44
N ILE A 103 -20.92 -16.13 8.63
CA ILE A 103 -21.04 -15.26 9.80
C ILE A 103 -22.04 -14.15 9.55
N TYR A 104 -21.82 -13.31 8.52
CA TYR A 104 -22.71 -12.19 8.23
C TYR A 104 -23.95 -12.59 7.44
N ARG A 105 -23.88 -13.69 6.68
CA ARG A 105 -24.99 -14.21 5.85
C ARG A 105 -25.60 -13.17 4.90
N GLU A 106 -24.88 -12.12 4.59
CA GLU A 106 -25.32 -11.04 3.69
C GLU A 106 -24.81 -11.25 2.26
N MET A 107 -23.84 -12.14 2.06
CA MET A 107 -23.21 -12.38 0.78
C MET A 107 -24.05 -13.33 -0.07
N ARG A 108 -24.33 -12.92 -1.32
CA ARG A 108 -24.99 -13.74 -2.33
C ARG A 108 -24.02 -14.10 -3.43
N ILE A 109 -24.24 -15.20 -4.14
CA ILE A 109 -23.39 -15.63 -5.26
C ILE A 109 -23.31 -14.54 -6.35
N SER A 110 -24.40 -13.79 -6.56
CA SER A 110 -24.41 -12.66 -7.50
C SER A 110 -23.42 -11.56 -7.14
N HIS A 111 -23.19 -11.31 -5.84
CA HIS A 111 -22.18 -10.36 -5.37
C HIS A 111 -20.77 -10.85 -5.68
N VAL A 112 -20.51 -12.15 -5.54
CA VAL A 112 -19.21 -12.77 -5.86
C VAL A 112 -18.92 -12.67 -7.35
N VAL A 113 -19.90 -12.99 -8.21
CA VAL A 113 -19.74 -12.88 -9.67
C VAL A 113 -19.47 -11.44 -10.11
N LYS A 114 -20.19 -10.48 -9.51
CA LYS A 114 -19.94 -9.05 -9.77
C LYS A 114 -18.55 -8.63 -9.34
N ALA A 115 -18.13 -9.02 -8.12
CA ALA A 115 -16.80 -8.73 -7.60
C ALA A 115 -15.71 -9.35 -8.47
N LEU A 116 -15.88 -10.57 -8.98
CA LEU A 116 -14.96 -11.19 -9.92
C LEU A 116 -14.81 -10.38 -11.22
N GLY A 117 -15.94 -9.91 -11.78
CA GLY A 117 -15.89 -9.05 -12.97
C GLY A 117 -15.18 -7.72 -12.75
N GLU A 118 -15.41 -7.08 -11.61
CA GLU A 118 -14.72 -5.83 -11.22
C GLU A 118 -13.22 -6.08 -10.99
N THR A 119 -12.89 -7.18 -10.31
CA THR A 119 -11.50 -7.59 -10.07
C THR A 119 -10.77 -7.88 -11.37
N ALA A 120 -11.41 -8.59 -12.30
CA ALA A 120 -10.83 -8.89 -13.62
C ALA A 120 -10.48 -7.60 -14.40
N ARG A 121 -11.38 -6.61 -14.40
CA ARG A 121 -11.12 -5.31 -15.02
C ARG A 121 -9.97 -4.56 -14.34
N ALA A 122 -9.97 -4.49 -13.01
CA ALA A 122 -8.92 -3.83 -12.25
C ALA A 122 -7.55 -4.50 -12.50
N THR A 123 -7.51 -5.83 -12.45
CA THR A 123 -6.29 -6.60 -12.73
C THR A 123 -5.79 -6.38 -14.14
N ALA A 124 -6.68 -6.39 -15.15
CA ALA A 124 -6.31 -6.14 -16.54
C ALA A 124 -5.69 -4.74 -16.72
N SER A 125 -6.28 -3.71 -16.10
CA SER A 125 -5.72 -2.35 -16.14
C SER A 125 -4.33 -2.27 -15.51
N VAL A 126 -4.15 -2.88 -14.35
CA VAL A 126 -2.85 -2.90 -13.66
C VAL A 126 -1.81 -3.68 -14.48
N MET A 127 -2.18 -4.83 -15.05
CA MET A 127 -1.26 -5.63 -15.89
C MET A 127 -0.85 -4.88 -17.15
N LEU A 128 -1.75 -4.12 -17.76
CA LEU A 128 -1.42 -3.29 -18.93
C LEU A 128 -0.40 -2.21 -18.57
N VAL A 129 -0.56 -1.55 -17.42
CA VAL A 129 0.40 -0.56 -16.92
C VAL A 129 1.75 -1.22 -16.62
N ILE A 130 1.76 -2.41 -16.01
CA ILE A 130 2.99 -3.17 -15.72
C ILE A 130 3.74 -3.50 -17.01
N MET A 131 3.05 -4.00 -18.03
CA MET A 131 3.66 -4.33 -19.32
C MET A 131 4.26 -3.10 -20.01
N ALA A 132 3.52 -1.99 -20.06
CA ALA A 132 4.03 -0.74 -20.61
C ALA A 132 5.24 -0.20 -19.85
N SER A 133 5.19 -0.24 -18.51
CA SER A 133 6.29 0.21 -17.65
C SER A 133 7.52 -0.68 -17.76
N ALA A 134 7.35 -1.99 -17.96
CA ALA A 134 8.46 -2.91 -18.18
C ALA A 134 9.21 -2.61 -19.47
N ALA A 135 8.48 -2.29 -20.54
CA ALA A 135 9.09 -1.88 -21.82
C ALA A 135 9.90 -0.58 -21.67
N LEU A 136 9.35 0.42 -20.97
CA LEU A 136 10.07 1.66 -20.66
C LEU A 136 11.29 1.42 -19.78
N GLY A 137 11.15 0.59 -18.76
CA GLY A 137 12.26 0.22 -17.86
C GLY A 137 13.41 -0.45 -18.60
N TRP A 138 13.12 -1.27 -19.59
CA TRP A 138 14.13 -1.90 -20.43
C TRP A 138 14.88 -0.86 -21.29
N ILE A 139 14.16 0.08 -21.92
CA ILE A 139 14.76 1.18 -22.70
C ILE A 139 15.67 2.03 -21.79
N PHE A 140 15.20 2.43 -20.61
CA PHE A 140 15.99 3.21 -19.65
C PHE A 140 17.24 2.46 -19.17
N SER A 141 17.16 1.14 -19.04
CA SER A 141 18.31 0.33 -18.69
C SER A 141 19.36 0.29 -19.81
N MET A 142 18.94 0.20 -21.07
CA MET A 142 19.85 0.23 -22.23
C MET A 142 20.53 1.59 -22.41
N GLU A 143 19.80 2.66 -22.19
CA GLU A 143 20.33 4.03 -22.29
C GLU A 143 21.11 4.47 -21.03
N HIS A 144 21.35 3.56 -20.09
CA HIS A 144 22.01 3.88 -18.82
C HIS A 144 21.41 5.10 -18.08
N ALA A 145 20.12 5.36 -18.29
CA ALA A 145 19.43 6.53 -17.76
C ALA A 145 19.52 6.60 -16.21
N GLY A 146 19.53 5.44 -15.53
CA GLY A 146 19.71 5.38 -14.09
C GLY A 146 21.05 5.96 -13.62
N VAL A 147 22.13 5.71 -14.36
CA VAL A 147 23.45 6.26 -14.05
C VAL A 147 23.51 7.76 -14.32
N ALA A 148 22.89 8.22 -15.43
CA ALA A 148 22.81 9.63 -15.74
C ALA A 148 22.04 10.43 -14.68
N VAL A 149 20.91 9.90 -14.22
CA VAL A 149 20.11 10.48 -13.13
C VAL A 149 20.90 10.47 -11.81
N ALA A 150 21.58 9.36 -11.49
CA ALA A 150 22.42 9.26 -10.30
C ALA A 150 23.52 10.34 -10.29
N ASN A 151 24.26 10.48 -11.39
CA ASN A 151 25.31 11.48 -11.52
C ASN A 151 24.76 12.91 -11.44
N PHE A 152 23.59 13.17 -12.04
CA PHE A 152 22.93 14.47 -11.95
C PHE A 152 22.53 14.80 -10.51
N VAL A 153 21.93 13.88 -9.81
CA VAL A 153 21.49 14.12 -8.42
C VAL A 153 22.66 14.23 -7.46
N THR A 154 23.73 13.42 -7.61
CA THR A 154 24.95 13.53 -6.80
C THR A 154 25.70 14.82 -7.08
N SER A 155 25.61 15.38 -8.29
CA SER A 155 26.18 16.69 -8.57
C SER A 155 25.43 17.85 -7.89
N LEU A 156 24.14 17.65 -7.56
CA LEU A 156 23.34 18.66 -6.88
C LEU A 156 23.54 18.65 -5.36
N THR A 157 23.77 17.48 -4.76
CA THR A 157 23.93 17.37 -3.31
C THR A 157 24.60 16.07 -2.89
N GLU A 158 25.54 16.17 -1.96
CA GLU A 158 26.14 15.03 -1.25
C GLU A 158 25.38 14.70 0.05
N ASN A 159 24.39 15.53 0.42
CA ASN A 159 23.66 15.36 1.66
C ASN A 159 22.47 14.40 1.46
N LYS A 160 22.52 13.26 2.17
CA LYS A 160 21.47 12.22 2.15
C LYS A 160 20.06 12.76 2.41
N TYR A 161 19.91 13.70 3.33
CA TYR A 161 18.59 14.25 3.67
C TYR A 161 18.05 15.15 2.57
N MET A 162 18.91 15.93 1.93
CA MET A 162 18.53 16.78 0.80
C MET A 162 18.14 15.94 -0.42
N PHE A 163 18.88 14.86 -0.67
CA PHE A 163 18.54 13.88 -1.69
C PHE A 163 17.13 13.29 -1.48
N LEU A 164 16.84 12.81 -0.26
CA LEU A 164 15.53 12.26 0.08
C LEU A 164 14.41 13.29 -0.06
N LEU A 165 14.67 14.55 0.28
CA LEU A 165 13.71 15.64 0.15
C LEU A 165 13.38 15.91 -1.33
N ILE A 166 14.40 15.98 -2.20
CA ILE A 166 14.23 16.15 -3.64
C ILE A 166 13.38 15.01 -4.23
N ILE A 167 13.70 13.77 -3.87
CA ILE A 167 12.93 12.60 -4.31
C ILE A 167 11.49 12.65 -3.82
N ASN A 168 11.25 13.06 -2.57
CA ASN A 168 9.90 13.20 -2.05
C ASN A 168 9.08 14.25 -2.82
N ILE A 169 9.68 15.40 -3.12
CA ILE A 169 9.03 16.44 -3.94
C ILE A 169 8.71 15.91 -5.34
N LEU A 170 9.66 15.21 -5.96
CA LEU A 170 9.47 14.59 -7.27
C LEU A 170 8.31 13.58 -7.24
N LEU A 171 8.29 12.69 -6.24
CA LEU A 171 7.25 11.68 -6.07
C LEU A 171 5.88 12.31 -5.82
N LEU A 172 5.81 13.37 -5.01
CA LEU A 172 4.57 14.11 -4.78
C LEU A 172 4.06 14.75 -6.07
N THR A 173 4.95 15.38 -6.83
CA THR A 173 4.59 16.02 -8.11
C THR A 173 4.10 14.99 -9.13
N LEU A 174 4.81 13.89 -9.30
CA LEU A 174 4.41 12.80 -10.19
C LEU A 174 3.12 12.11 -9.72
N GLY A 175 2.94 11.96 -8.41
CA GLY A 175 1.73 11.38 -7.82
C GLY A 175 0.45 12.18 -8.03
N MET A 176 0.56 13.46 -8.43
CA MET A 176 -0.59 14.25 -8.85
C MET A 176 -1.12 13.86 -10.23
N PHE A 177 -0.28 13.28 -11.09
CA PHE A 177 -0.59 12.98 -12.50
C PHE A 177 -0.65 11.49 -12.80
N LEU A 178 0.14 10.69 -12.09
CA LEU A 178 0.32 9.27 -12.36
C LEU A 178 -0.18 8.41 -11.20
N GLU A 179 -0.65 7.23 -11.52
CA GLU A 179 -0.99 6.23 -10.51
C GLU A 179 0.27 5.75 -9.75
N GLY A 180 0.14 5.53 -8.45
CA GLY A 180 1.26 5.14 -7.58
C GLY A 180 1.99 3.86 -8.02
N ASN A 181 1.28 2.88 -8.57
CA ASN A 181 1.90 1.66 -9.09
C ASN A 181 2.75 1.92 -10.33
N ALA A 182 2.29 2.79 -11.24
CA ALA A 182 3.05 3.19 -12.42
C ALA A 182 4.33 3.94 -12.04
N ILE A 183 4.24 4.86 -11.08
CA ILE A 183 5.39 5.59 -10.56
C ILE A 183 6.43 4.62 -9.99
N LEU A 184 6.02 3.66 -9.18
CA LEU A 184 6.92 2.66 -8.60
C LEU A 184 7.65 1.85 -9.68
N LEU A 185 6.92 1.38 -10.70
CA LEU A 185 7.49 0.55 -11.77
C LEU A 185 8.51 1.31 -12.62
N ILE A 186 8.32 2.60 -12.83
CA ILE A 186 9.21 3.43 -13.64
C ILE A 186 10.38 3.96 -12.80
N LEU A 187 10.10 4.48 -11.61
CA LEU A 187 11.12 5.15 -10.79
C LEU A 187 12.03 4.20 -10.03
N VAL A 188 11.54 3.04 -9.57
CA VAL A 188 12.37 2.12 -8.77
C VAL A 188 13.62 1.67 -9.51
N PRO A 189 13.56 1.22 -10.78
CA PRO A 189 14.77 0.87 -11.53
C PRO A 189 15.73 2.06 -11.73
N LEU A 190 15.18 3.27 -11.90
CA LEU A 190 15.96 4.50 -12.06
C LEU A 190 16.64 4.95 -10.78
N LEU A 191 15.96 4.83 -9.63
CA LEU A 191 16.44 5.30 -8.34
C LEU A 191 17.27 4.24 -7.57
N LYS A 192 17.15 2.94 -7.91
CA LYS A 192 17.91 1.88 -7.25
C LYS A 192 19.43 2.13 -7.25
N PRO A 193 20.07 2.53 -8.35
CA PRO A 193 21.48 2.91 -8.33
C PRO A 193 21.78 4.08 -7.39
N CYS A 194 20.93 5.11 -7.38
CA CYS A 194 21.12 6.29 -6.53
C CYS A 194 20.99 5.96 -5.04
N LEU A 195 20.02 5.11 -4.68
CA LEU A 195 19.81 4.70 -3.29
C LEU A 195 20.94 3.81 -2.75
N LEU A 196 21.55 2.99 -3.61
CA LEU A 196 22.72 2.19 -3.24
C LEU A 196 23.97 3.04 -3.03
N TYR A 197 24.08 4.18 -3.69
CA TYR A 197 25.22 5.11 -3.51
C TYR A 197 25.11 5.96 -2.23
N THR A 198 23.91 6.13 -1.68
CA THR A 198 23.63 6.96 -0.49
C THR A 198 23.43 6.17 0.79
N SER A 199 23.48 4.84 0.75
CA SER A 199 23.39 3.97 1.93
C SER A 199 24.78 3.60 2.44
#